data_d800f6b696425c7fff9b8f4918dbc586
#
_entry.id   d800f6b696425c7fff9b8f4918dbc586
#
_cell.length_a   1.000
_cell.length_b   1.000
_cell.length_c   1.000
_cell.angle_alpha   90.00
_cell.angle_beta   90.00
_cell.angle_gamma   90.00
#
_symmetry.space_group_name_H-M   'P 1'
#
loop_
_entity.id
_entity.type
_entity.pdbx_description
1 polymer ?
#
loop_
_entity_poly.entity_id
_entity_poly.type
_entity_poly.pdbx_seq_one_letter_code
_entity_poly.pdbx_strand_id
1 'polypeptide(L)'
;MSPMDRGYTRLLLLAAMLLALPLAAQWFDYPTRGVPRTPDGKPNLNAPAPWTADGKPDLSGMWRAANRLPCDGVNRVCGDLPISAQFGNIGAGVEGGLPYQQWVRDRIRQKGPADDPYTRCIAPGGPRMHMLPTMKKWVQSPDLLIILDEYNASHRQIFLDGRPLPADPAPTWNGYATGHWEGDTLVVESSGYRDDQWLDAAGSALTSTARVTERMRRVNFGTLLIDLSVDDPKAYTRPWSVTLRQDVVVDTEMVEAICAENEKDVPHLNAAPRQAR
;
A
#
# COMPACT_ATOMS: atom_id res chain seq x y z
N MET A 1 2.45 40.02 -47.79
CA MET A 1 3.25 39.86 -46.59
C MET A 1 4.69 40.12 -46.96
N SER A 2 5.28 41.18 -46.39
CA SER A 2 6.66 41.58 -46.68
C SER A 2 7.65 40.57 -46.07
N PRO A 3 8.91 40.50 -46.58
CA PRO A 3 9.92 39.64 -45.99
C PRO A 3 10.22 39.95 -44.53
N MET A 4 9.96 41.17 -44.08
CA MET A 4 10.12 41.64 -42.71
C MET A 4 9.12 40.99 -41.77
N ASP A 5 7.86 40.76 -42.18
CA ASP A 5 6.82 40.12 -41.37
C ASP A 5 7.14 38.67 -41.02
N ARG A 6 7.80 37.96 -41.93
CA ARG A 6 8.19 36.55 -41.71
C ARG A 6 9.33 36.40 -40.67
N GLY A 7 10.20 37.39 -40.58
CA GLY A 7 11.29 37.42 -39.62
C GLY A 7 10.76 37.62 -38.17
N TYR A 8 9.89 38.60 -37.99
CA TYR A 8 9.25 38.88 -36.69
C TYR A 8 8.36 37.73 -36.22
N THR A 9 7.62 37.10 -37.10
CA THR A 9 6.77 35.94 -36.77
C THR A 9 7.61 34.74 -36.32
N ARG A 10 8.76 34.48 -36.95
CA ARG A 10 9.68 33.42 -36.55
C ARG A 10 10.36 33.72 -35.23
N LEU A 11 10.72 34.98 -34.96
CA LEU A 11 11.34 35.39 -33.70
C LEU A 11 10.34 35.24 -32.52
N LEU A 12 9.06 35.63 -32.75
CA LEU A 12 8.00 35.48 -31.75
C LEU A 12 7.68 34.02 -31.46
N LEU A 13 7.71 33.14 -32.47
CA LEU A 13 7.52 31.69 -32.28
C LEU A 13 8.68 31.06 -31.51
N LEU A 14 9.93 31.47 -31.79
CA LEU A 14 11.10 31.01 -31.03
C LEU A 14 11.08 31.54 -29.58
N ALA A 15 10.67 32.79 -29.36
CA ALA A 15 10.52 33.34 -28.01
C ALA A 15 9.40 32.65 -27.24
N ALA A 16 8.29 32.29 -27.88
CA ALA A 16 7.21 31.53 -27.28
C ALA A 16 7.61 30.08 -26.92
N MET A 17 8.47 29.43 -27.73
CA MET A 17 9.04 28.14 -27.41
C MET A 17 10.05 28.17 -26.24
N LEU A 18 10.77 29.27 -26.07
CA LEU A 18 11.71 29.46 -24.96
C LEU A 18 11.01 29.78 -23.64
N LEU A 19 9.75 30.24 -23.69
CA LEU A 19 8.90 30.49 -22.53
C LEU A 19 8.03 29.28 -22.12
N ALA A 20 8.09 28.18 -22.86
CA ALA A 20 7.55 26.91 -22.41
C ALA A 20 8.45 26.36 -21.27
N LEU A 21 8.36 26.98 -20.10
CA LEU A 21 8.84 26.35 -18.88
C LEU A 21 8.18 24.99 -18.79
N PRO A 22 8.93 23.91 -18.48
CA PRO A 22 8.29 22.65 -18.20
C PRO A 22 7.26 22.89 -17.10
N LEU A 23 5.99 22.69 -17.40
CA LEU A 23 4.95 22.56 -16.40
C LEU A 23 5.34 21.32 -15.57
N ALA A 24 6.21 21.51 -14.59
CA ALA A 24 6.44 20.52 -13.56
C ALA A 24 5.07 20.24 -12.96
N ALA A 25 4.63 19.00 -13.04
CA ALA A 25 3.38 18.58 -12.43
C ALA A 25 3.37 19.07 -10.97
N GLN A 26 2.33 19.73 -10.57
CA GLN A 26 2.25 20.63 -9.41
C GLN A 26 2.62 20.00 -8.05
N TRP A 27 2.82 18.69 -7.99
CA TRP A 27 2.98 17.91 -6.76
C TRP A 27 4.37 17.28 -6.61
N PHE A 28 5.21 17.32 -7.63
CA PHE A 28 6.59 16.87 -7.59
C PHE A 28 7.47 18.01 -7.02
N ASP A 29 8.35 17.66 -6.08
CA ASP A 29 9.32 18.58 -5.44
C ASP A 29 8.73 19.52 -4.37
N TYR A 30 7.59 19.17 -3.76
CA TYR A 30 7.11 19.90 -2.58
C TYR A 30 7.87 19.44 -1.33
N PRO A 31 8.73 20.27 -0.72
CA PRO A 31 9.56 19.85 0.40
C PRO A 31 8.70 19.44 1.61
N THR A 32 8.82 18.19 2.03
CA THR A 32 8.17 17.69 3.24
C THR A 32 8.80 18.33 4.47
N ARG A 33 7.98 18.93 5.33
CA ARG A 33 8.45 19.58 6.58
C ARG A 33 9.02 18.55 7.54
N GLY A 34 10.10 18.92 8.26
CA GLY A 34 10.69 18.07 9.29
C GLY A 34 11.53 16.89 8.78
N VAL A 35 11.73 16.78 7.46
CA VAL A 35 12.63 15.78 6.89
C VAL A 35 14.08 16.13 7.25
N PRO A 36 14.82 15.25 7.93
CA PRO A 36 16.27 15.41 8.11
C PRO A 36 16.97 15.47 6.75
N ARG A 37 17.89 16.42 6.60
CA ARG A 37 18.61 16.57 5.33
C ARG A 37 20.12 16.49 5.55
N THR A 38 20.80 16.00 4.54
CA THR A 38 22.26 16.01 4.45
C THR A 38 22.77 17.41 4.09
N PRO A 39 24.06 17.73 4.25
CA PRO A 39 24.61 19.04 3.92
C PRO A 39 24.38 19.48 2.46
N ASP A 40 24.22 18.52 1.53
CA ASP A 40 23.87 18.77 0.12
C ASP A 40 22.35 18.90 -0.13
N GLY A 41 21.55 18.97 0.94
CA GLY A 41 20.10 19.23 0.90
C GLY A 41 19.23 18.00 0.61
N LYS A 42 19.81 16.82 0.38
CA LYS A 42 19.04 15.59 0.14
C LYS A 42 18.42 15.03 1.42
N PRO A 43 17.27 14.34 1.33
CA PRO A 43 16.69 13.64 2.47
C PRO A 43 17.66 12.62 3.10
N ASN A 44 17.88 12.70 4.41
CA ASN A 44 18.66 11.72 5.16
C ASN A 44 17.70 10.65 5.73
N LEU A 45 17.42 9.63 4.94
CA LEU A 45 16.50 8.56 5.33
C LEU A 45 17.06 7.64 6.42
N ASN A 46 18.37 7.67 6.67
CA ASN A 46 19.03 6.90 7.73
C ASN A 46 19.10 7.65 9.08
N ALA A 47 18.58 8.88 9.14
CA ALA A 47 18.49 9.60 10.40
C ALA A 47 17.69 8.81 11.45
N PRO A 48 17.88 9.07 12.75
CA PRO A 48 17.07 8.44 13.78
C PRO A 48 15.57 8.61 13.54
N ALA A 49 14.78 7.61 13.97
CA ALA A 49 13.33 7.68 13.91
C ALA A 49 12.83 8.89 14.73
N PRO A 50 11.84 9.64 14.24
CA PRO A 50 11.24 10.74 14.98
C PRO A 50 10.37 10.21 16.13
N TRP A 51 10.14 11.08 17.12
CA TRP A 51 9.31 10.79 18.29
C TRP A 51 8.21 11.83 18.42
N THR A 52 7.06 11.41 18.88
CA THR A 52 5.93 12.28 19.23
C THR A 52 6.18 13.01 20.55
N ALA A 53 5.39 14.05 20.83
CA ALA A 53 5.52 14.81 22.07
C ALA A 53 5.21 14.00 23.34
N ASP A 54 4.41 12.94 23.22
CA ASP A 54 4.08 11.99 24.30
C ASP A 54 5.09 10.84 24.43
N GLY A 55 6.24 10.94 23.75
CA GLY A 55 7.35 10.00 23.90
C GLY A 55 7.13 8.63 23.26
N LYS A 56 6.37 8.58 22.20
CA LYS A 56 6.21 7.37 21.37
C LYS A 56 6.95 7.56 20.03
N PRO A 57 7.40 6.48 19.38
CA PRO A 57 7.87 6.60 18.01
C PRO A 57 6.78 7.21 17.11
N ASP A 58 7.15 8.20 16.29
CA ASP A 58 6.22 8.80 15.34
C ASP A 58 6.18 7.97 14.06
N LEU A 59 5.08 7.27 13.83
CA LEU A 59 4.83 6.48 12.62
C LEU A 59 4.20 7.32 11.50
N SER A 60 3.89 8.60 11.75
CA SER A 60 3.31 9.49 10.75
C SER A 60 4.23 9.69 9.56
N GLY A 61 3.64 9.92 8.41
CA GLY A 61 4.35 10.15 7.16
C GLY A 61 3.68 9.47 5.98
N MET A 62 4.28 9.65 4.82
CA MET A 62 3.88 8.89 3.64
C MET A 62 4.76 7.66 3.48
N TRP A 63 4.14 6.53 3.24
CA TRP A 63 4.79 5.23 3.18
C TRP A 63 4.40 4.49 1.91
N ARG A 64 5.32 3.70 1.41
CA ARG A 64 5.11 2.80 0.28
C ARG A 64 5.76 1.46 0.58
N ALA A 65 5.12 0.37 0.12
CA ALA A 65 5.71 -0.96 0.22
C ALA A 65 7.10 -0.98 -0.42
N ALA A 66 8.08 -1.48 0.34
CA ALA A 66 9.43 -1.76 -0.12
C ALA A 66 9.48 -3.13 -0.84
N ASN A 67 10.66 -3.61 -1.19
CA ASN A 67 10.89 -4.90 -1.85
C ASN A 67 10.36 -4.93 -3.29
N ARG A 68 10.95 -4.07 -4.12
CA ARG A 68 10.74 -4.09 -5.56
C ARG A 68 11.21 -5.42 -6.13
N LEU A 69 10.32 -6.13 -6.81
CA LEU A 69 10.76 -7.21 -7.68
C LEU A 69 11.61 -6.61 -8.82
N PRO A 70 12.79 -7.19 -9.13
CA PRO A 70 13.45 -6.89 -10.37
C PRO A 70 12.49 -7.21 -11.53
N CYS A 71 12.42 -6.34 -12.52
CA CYS A 71 11.71 -6.64 -13.75
C CYS A 71 12.56 -7.60 -14.57
N ASP A 72 12.35 -8.91 -14.42
CA ASP A 72 13.08 -9.96 -15.11
C ASP A 72 12.46 -10.37 -16.47
N GLY A 73 11.49 -9.60 -16.95
CA GLY A 73 10.80 -9.87 -18.22
C GLY A 73 9.76 -11.00 -18.17
N VAL A 74 9.68 -11.76 -17.10
CA VAL A 74 8.68 -12.82 -16.89
C VAL A 74 7.41 -12.23 -16.29
N ASN A 75 7.54 -11.28 -15.37
CA ASN A 75 6.43 -10.54 -14.80
C ASN A 75 6.19 -9.26 -15.59
N ARG A 76 5.31 -9.32 -16.58
CA ARG A 76 4.98 -8.21 -17.51
C ARG A 76 4.30 -6.98 -16.85
N VAL A 77 4.17 -6.94 -15.54
CA VAL A 77 3.57 -5.81 -14.79
C VAL A 77 4.68 -4.90 -14.23
N CYS A 78 5.83 -4.93 -14.83
CA CYS A 78 6.96 -4.07 -14.49
C CYS A 78 6.90 -2.76 -15.27
N GLY A 79 5.88 -1.96 -15.06
CA GLY A 79 5.95 -0.54 -15.36
C GLY A 79 6.70 0.20 -14.25
N ASP A 80 6.63 1.49 -14.21
CA ASP A 80 7.24 2.34 -13.18
C ASP A 80 6.66 2.13 -11.75
N LEU A 81 5.68 1.23 -11.60
CA LEU A 81 5.06 0.90 -10.31
C LEU A 81 5.90 -0.15 -9.57
N PRO A 82 6.47 0.20 -8.41
CA PRO A 82 7.22 -0.74 -7.59
C PRO A 82 6.23 -1.73 -6.91
N ILE A 83 6.16 -2.94 -7.42
CA ILE A 83 5.35 -4.01 -6.83
C ILE A 83 6.25 -4.85 -5.91
N SER A 84 5.82 -5.05 -4.66
CA SER A 84 6.53 -5.95 -3.75
C SER A 84 6.26 -7.41 -4.09
N ALA A 85 7.21 -8.30 -3.78
CA ALA A 85 7.01 -9.74 -3.93
C ALA A 85 5.78 -10.23 -3.15
N GLN A 86 5.56 -9.65 -1.96
CA GLN A 86 4.44 -9.98 -1.10
C GLN A 86 3.08 -9.51 -1.65
N PHE A 87 3.04 -8.50 -2.53
CA PHE A 87 1.82 -8.15 -3.25
C PHE A 87 1.34 -9.31 -4.14
N GLY A 88 2.28 -9.93 -4.86
CA GLY A 88 2.00 -11.10 -5.70
C GLY A 88 1.68 -12.34 -4.87
N ASN A 89 2.51 -12.61 -3.86
CA ASN A 89 2.37 -13.73 -2.94
C ASN A 89 2.95 -13.34 -1.58
N ILE A 90 2.11 -13.20 -0.57
CA ILE A 90 2.54 -12.81 0.78
C ILE A 90 3.52 -13.83 1.39
N GLY A 91 3.45 -15.08 0.98
CA GLY A 91 4.39 -16.13 1.36
C GLY A 91 5.69 -16.14 0.55
N ALA A 92 5.94 -15.15 -0.30
CA ALA A 92 7.20 -15.07 -1.03
C ALA A 92 8.39 -14.98 -0.06
N GLY A 93 9.33 -15.92 -0.20
CA GLY A 93 10.47 -16.05 0.71
C GLY A 93 10.22 -16.92 1.95
N VAL A 94 9.02 -17.42 2.17
CA VAL A 94 8.74 -18.41 3.22
C VAL A 94 9.13 -19.78 2.71
N GLU A 95 10.09 -20.43 3.38
CA GLU A 95 10.52 -21.78 3.03
C GLU A 95 9.34 -22.76 3.12
N GLY A 96 9.12 -23.51 2.04
CA GLY A 96 7.99 -24.43 1.92
C GLY A 96 6.63 -23.74 1.66
N GLY A 97 6.61 -22.40 1.56
CA GLY A 97 5.39 -21.62 1.35
C GLY A 97 4.48 -21.55 2.58
N LEU A 98 3.30 -20.95 2.41
CA LEU A 98 2.33 -20.84 3.51
C LEU A 98 1.63 -22.17 3.79
N PRO A 99 1.28 -22.45 5.06
CA PRO A 99 0.68 -23.72 5.50
C PRO A 99 -0.83 -23.76 5.19
N TYR A 100 -1.21 -23.64 3.93
CA TYR A 100 -2.62 -23.59 3.52
C TYR A 100 -3.41 -24.87 3.88
N GLN A 101 -4.68 -24.68 4.24
CA GLN A 101 -5.68 -25.73 4.19
C GLN A 101 -5.90 -26.20 2.72
N GLN A 102 -6.41 -27.41 2.53
CA GLN A 102 -6.56 -27.97 1.18
C GLN A 102 -7.47 -27.13 0.28
N TRP A 103 -8.58 -26.62 0.80
CA TRP A 103 -9.51 -25.79 0.04
C TRP A 103 -8.89 -24.48 -0.46
N VAL A 104 -7.94 -23.88 0.30
CA VAL A 104 -7.21 -22.68 -0.14
C VAL A 104 -6.30 -23.00 -1.31
N ARG A 105 -5.56 -24.14 -1.24
CA ARG A 105 -4.74 -24.61 -2.36
C ARG A 105 -5.57 -24.83 -3.62
N ASP A 106 -6.76 -25.44 -3.46
CA ASP A 106 -7.67 -25.72 -4.58
C ASP A 106 -8.21 -24.41 -5.16
N ARG A 107 -8.58 -23.45 -4.30
CA ARG A 107 -9.00 -22.13 -4.72
C ARG A 107 -7.91 -21.39 -5.51
N ILE A 108 -6.68 -21.37 -5.02
CA ILE A 108 -5.53 -20.73 -5.70
C ILE A 108 -5.31 -21.34 -7.09
N ARG A 109 -5.49 -22.66 -7.25
CA ARG A 109 -5.36 -23.34 -8.54
C ARG A 109 -6.50 -23.04 -9.52
N GLN A 110 -7.70 -22.80 -9.01
CA GLN A 110 -8.91 -22.59 -9.82
C GLN A 110 -9.17 -21.13 -10.16
N LYS A 111 -8.67 -20.21 -9.32
CA LYS A 111 -8.87 -18.77 -9.45
C LYS A 111 -7.70 -18.12 -10.18
N GLY A 112 -8.02 -17.07 -10.93
CA GLY A 112 -7.03 -16.26 -11.62
C GLY A 112 -7.05 -14.79 -11.17
N PRO A 113 -6.19 -13.94 -11.71
CA PRO A 113 -6.14 -12.52 -11.34
C PRO A 113 -7.49 -11.79 -11.48
N ALA A 114 -8.34 -12.18 -12.44
CA ALA A 114 -9.66 -11.59 -12.63
C ALA A 114 -10.65 -11.88 -11.49
N ASP A 115 -10.37 -12.89 -10.66
CA ASP A 115 -11.19 -13.23 -9.50
C ASP A 115 -10.82 -12.41 -8.26
N ASP A 116 -9.69 -11.72 -8.27
CA ASP A 116 -9.25 -10.88 -7.17
C ASP A 116 -10.23 -9.69 -6.97
N PRO A 117 -10.79 -9.50 -5.76
CA PRO A 117 -11.64 -8.35 -5.46
C PRO A 117 -11.00 -7.01 -5.83
N TYR A 118 -9.68 -6.90 -5.74
CA TYR A 118 -8.92 -5.71 -6.12
C TYR A 118 -9.13 -5.32 -7.58
N THR A 119 -9.21 -6.28 -8.51
CA THR A 119 -9.45 -6.00 -9.93
C THR A 119 -10.87 -5.52 -10.23
N ARG A 120 -11.78 -5.62 -9.25
CA ARG A 120 -13.15 -5.10 -9.31
C ARG A 120 -13.30 -3.82 -8.50
N CYS A 121 -12.23 -3.08 -8.32
CA CYS A 121 -12.18 -1.82 -7.58
C CYS A 121 -12.61 -1.92 -6.11
N ILE A 122 -12.56 -3.11 -5.50
CA ILE A 122 -12.75 -3.26 -4.07
C ILE A 122 -11.41 -2.97 -3.39
N ALA A 123 -11.39 -1.94 -2.55
CA ALA A 123 -10.18 -1.56 -1.83
C ALA A 123 -9.73 -2.71 -0.91
N PRO A 124 -8.48 -3.17 -1.01
CA PRO A 124 -7.97 -4.19 -0.12
C PRO A 124 -7.90 -3.65 1.31
N GLY A 125 -8.47 -4.41 2.21
CA GLY A 125 -8.47 -4.07 3.63
C GLY A 125 -7.43 -4.86 4.43
N GLY A 126 -7.36 -4.53 5.71
CA GLY A 126 -6.50 -5.21 6.67
C GLY A 126 -5.03 -5.17 6.27
N PRO A 127 -4.29 -6.27 6.48
CA PRO A 127 -2.84 -6.30 6.24
C PRO A 127 -2.46 -6.20 4.76
N ARG A 128 -3.35 -6.53 3.82
CA ARG A 128 -3.06 -6.41 2.39
C ARG A 128 -2.76 -4.98 1.96
N MET A 129 -3.32 -4.00 2.64
CA MET A 129 -3.05 -2.58 2.38
C MET A 129 -1.55 -2.28 2.41
N HIS A 130 -0.78 -2.92 3.30
CA HIS A 130 0.66 -2.68 3.43
C HIS A 130 1.48 -3.14 2.23
N MET A 131 0.94 -4.01 1.38
CA MET A 131 1.65 -4.59 0.23
C MET A 131 1.31 -3.92 -1.09
N LEU A 132 0.28 -3.08 -1.12
CA LEU A 132 -0.10 -2.35 -2.33
C LEU A 132 1.03 -1.42 -2.79
N PRO A 133 1.21 -1.24 -4.10
CA PRO A 133 2.19 -0.30 -4.65
C PRO A 133 1.82 1.17 -4.42
N THR A 134 0.58 1.42 -4.02
CA THR A 134 0.03 2.74 -3.73
C THR A 134 0.70 3.41 -2.54
N MET A 135 0.68 4.74 -2.48
CA MET A 135 1.14 5.49 -1.32
C MET A 135 0.09 5.48 -0.21
N LYS A 136 0.56 5.45 1.03
CA LYS A 136 -0.27 5.54 2.23
C LYS A 136 0.21 6.69 3.09
N LYS A 137 -0.72 7.52 3.54
CA LYS A 137 -0.44 8.57 4.52
C LYS A 137 -0.89 8.09 5.89
N TRP A 138 0.06 7.95 6.80
CA TRP A 138 -0.22 7.58 8.19
C TRP A 138 -0.33 8.84 9.02
N VAL A 139 -1.38 8.92 9.82
CA VAL A 139 -1.65 10.03 10.73
C VAL A 139 -1.82 9.45 12.12
N GLN A 140 -0.87 9.75 13.00
CA GLN A 140 -0.85 9.26 14.37
C GLN A 140 -1.31 10.35 15.34
N SER A 141 -2.22 9.98 16.22
CA SER A 141 -2.58 10.73 17.43
C SER A 141 -2.43 9.83 18.65
N PRO A 142 -2.52 10.34 19.88
CA PRO A 142 -2.43 9.51 21.09
C PRO A 142 -3.40 8.33 21.12
N ASP A 143 -4.62 8.53 20.62
CA ASP A 143 -5.72 7.57 20.73
C ASP A 143 -6.06 6.84 19.43
N LEU A 144 -5.42 7.23 18.30
CA LEU A 144 -5.80 6.70 16.99
C LEU A 144 -4.64 6.79 15.99
N LEU A 145 -4.43 5.71 15.26
CA LEU A 145 -3.64 5.72 14.02
C LEU A 145 -4.57 5.52 12.83
N ILE A 146 -4.55 6.48 11.89
CA ILE A 146 -5.28 6.37 10.63
C ILE A 146 -4.28 6.14 9.50
N ILE A 147 -4.53 5.13 8.69
CA ILE A 147 -3.83 4.86 7.44
C ILE A 147 -4.76 5.24 6.31
N LEU A 148 -4.43 6.30 5.59
CA LEU A 148 -5.10 6.70 4.35
C LEU A 148 -4.36 6.05 3.18
N ASP A 149 -5.07 5.50 2.22
CA ASP A 149 -4.51 4.92 1.00
C ASP A 149 -5.02 5.70 -0.21
N GLU A 150 -4.15 6.01 -1.15
CA GLU A 150 -4.54 6.70 -2.39
C GLU A 150 -5.53 5.88 -3.22
N TYR A 151 -5.50 4.53 -3.12
CA TYR A 151 -6.42 3.67 -3.85
C TYR A 151 -7.85 3.80 -3.32
N ASN A 152 -8.73 4.33 -4.18
CA ASN A 152 -10.14 4.59 -3.87
C ASN A 152 -10.36 5.46 -2.62
N ALA A 153 -9.41 6.33 -2.27
CA ALA A 153 -9.42 7.13 -1.04
C ALA A 153 -9.77 6.28 0.20
N SER A 154 -9.29 5.04 0.24
CA SER A 154 -9.62 4.11 1.31
C SER A 154 -8.85 4.44 2.58
N HIS A 155 -9.34 3.93 3.72
CA HIS A 155 -8.71 4.18 5.01
C HIS A 155 -8.83 2.98 5.94
N ARG A 156 -7.91 2.89 6.91
CA ARG A 156 -7.96 1.96 8.04
C ARG A 156 -7.78 2.73 9.34
N GLN A 157 -8.56 2.38 10.36
CA GLN A 157 -8.46 2.93 11.71
C GLN A 157 -7.90 1.88 12.66
N ILE A 158 -6.97 2.29 13.52
CA ILE A 158 -6.39 1.47 14.58
C ILE A 158 -6.55 2.27 15.87
N PHE A 159 -7.39 1.77 16.78
CA PHE A 159 -7.70 2.45 18.03
C PHE A 159 -6.59 2.21 19.06
N LEU A 160 -6.05 3.29 19.64
CA LEU A 160 -4.95 3.27 20.61
C LEU A 160 -5.38 3.72 22.02
N ASP A 161 -6.67 3.96 22.20
CA ASP A 161 -7.28 4.49 23.43
C ASP A 161 -7.48 3.44 24.55
N GLY A 162 -6.88 2.25 24.37
CA GLY A 162 -6.95 1.17 25.38
C GLY A 162 -8.23 0.33 25.33
N ARG A 163 -9.12 0.58 24.36
CA ARG A 163 -10.30 -0.27 24.20
C ARG A 163 -9.92 -1.70 23.83
N PRO A 164 -10.64 -2.72 24.32
CA PRO A 164 -10.38 -4.10 23.94
C PRO A 164 -10.82 -4.37 22.49
N LEU A 165 -10.18 -5.36 21.87
CA LEU A 165 -10.68 -5.92 20.63
C LEU A 165 -12.04 -6.58 20.87
N PRO A 166 -13.10 -6.22 20.10
CA PRO A 166 -14.40 -6.86 20.24
C PRO A 166 -14.33 -8.38 20.05
N ALA A 167 -15.10 -9.11 20.86
CA ALA A 167 -15.13 -10.57 20.76
C ALA A 167 -15.75 -11.06 19.44
N ASP A 168 -16.74 -10.33 18.92
CA ASP A 168 -17.47 -10.65 17.70
C ASP A 168 -17.75 -9.35 16.91
N PRO A 169 -16.73 -8.77 16.25
CA PRO A 169 -16.90 -7.58 15.43
C PRO A 169 -17.62 -7.91 14.13
N ALA A 170 -18.46 -6.98 13.66
CA ALA A 170 -19.14 -7.11 12.37
C ALA A 170 -18.09 -7.29 11.24
N PRO A 171 -18.27 -8.26 10.32
CA PRO A 171 -17.30 -8.51 9.25
C PRO A 171 -17.16 -7.33 8.29
N THR A 172 -15.94 -6.84 8.13
CA THR A 172 -15.60 -5.75 7.22
C THR A 172 -14.35 -6.09 6.39
N TRP A 173 -14.05 -5.29 5.38
CA TRP A 173 -12.81 -5.44 4.60
C TRP A 173 -11.57 -5.15 5.42
N ASN A 174 -11.62 -4.20 6.35
CA ASN A 174 -10.48 -3.82 7.20
C ASN A 174 -10.38 -4.64 8.49
N GLY A 175 -11.45 -5.35 8.85
CA GLY A 175 -11.60 -5.86 10.21
C GLY A 175 -11.79 -4.72 11.22
N TYR A 176 -11.74 -5.05 12.49
CA TYR A 176 -11.64 -4.12 13.60
C TYR A 176 -10.24 -4.22 14.19
N ALA A 177 -9.57 -3.11 14.45
CA ALA A 177 -8.19 -3.10 14.91
C ALA A 177 -8.01 -2.23 16.15
N THR A 178 -7.33 -2.77 17.16
CA THR A 178 -6.86 -2.05 18.34
C THR A 178 -5.35 -2.20 18.47
N GLY A 179 -4.70 -1.24 19.12
CA GLY A 179 -3.25 -1.29 19.29
C GLY A 179 -2.81 -0.76 20.63
N HIS A 180 -1.62 -1.18 21.03
CA HIS A 180 -0.93 -0.68 22.23
C HIS A 180 0.58 -0.65 21.99
N TRP A 181 1.28 0.16 22.78
CA TRP A 181 2.72 0.30 22.65
C TRP A 181 3.46 -0.68 23.60
N GLU A 182 4.41 -1.41 23.04
CA GLU A 182 5.42 -2.19 23.76
C GLU A 182 6.80 -1.58 23.48
N GLY A 183 7.26 -0.68 24.35
CA GLY A 183 8.48 0.07 24.13
C GLY A 183 8.38 0.94 22.86
N ASP A 184 9.21 0.66 21.87
CA ASP A 184 9.27 1.34 20.57
C ASP A 184 8.44 0.67 19.46
N THR A 185 7.66 -0.34 19.81
CA THR A 185 6.88 -1.15 18.88
C THR A 185 5.39 -0.95 19.12
N LEU A 186 4.66 -0.55 18.10
CA LEU A 186 3.19 -0.57 18.11
C LEU A 186 2.72 -1.99 17.79
N VAL A 187 2.02 -2.62 18.73
CA VAL A 187 1.39 -3.92 18.55
C VAL A 187 -0.07 -3.69 18.22
N VAL A 188 -0.50 -4.17 17.07
CA VAL A 188 -1.88 -4.06 16.57
C VAL A 188 -2.48 -5.45 16.47
N GLU A 189 -3.66 -5.62 17.07
CA GLU A 189 -4.45 -6.83 16.95
C GLU A 189 -5.72 -6.51 16.17
N SER A 190 -6.12 -7.40 15.27
CA SER A 190 -7.32 -7.21 14.45
C SER A 190 -8.04 -8.52 14.14
N SER A 191 -9.37 -8.43 14.01
CA SER A 191 -10.27 -9.53 13.70
C SER A 191 -11.53 -8.99 13.01
N GLY A 192 -12.52 -9.86 12.71
CA GLY A 192 -13.75 -9.45 12.05
C GLY A 192 -13.58 -9.17 10.57
N TYR A 193 -12.85 -10.02 9.91
CA TYR A 193 -12.67 -9.94 8.46
C TYR A 193 -13.79 -10.65 7.71
N ARG A 194 -13.99 -10.27 6.46
CA ARG A 194 -14.91 -10.97 5.54
C ARG A 194 -14.25 -12.24 5.01
N ASP A 195 -15.05 -13.28 4.75
CA ASP A 195 -14.57 -14.56 4.22
C ASP A 195 -14.10 -14.54 2.76
N ASP A 196 -14.44 -13.48 2.02
CA ASP A 196 -14.11 -13.33 0.60
C ASP A 196 -12.85 -12.50 0.33
N GLN A 197 -12.07 -12.24 1.37
CA GLN A 197 -10.82 -11.50 1.25
C GLN A 197 -9.65 -12.31 0.68
N TRP A 198 -8.77 -11.60 0.00
CA TRP A 198 -7.48 -12.07 -0.46
C TRP A 198 -6.37 -11.26 0.18
N LEU A 199 -5.37 -11.93 0.73
CA LEU A 199 -4.19 -11.28 1.29
C LEU A 199 -3.18 -10.84 0.23
N ASP A 200 -3.21 -11.45 -0.95
CA ASP A 200 -2.30 -11.20 -2.07
C ASP A 200 -2.96 -11.51 -3.42
N ALA A 201 -2.26 -11.23 -4.50
CA ALA A 201 -2.77 -11.50 -5.84
C ALA A 201 -2.79 -12.99 -6.21
N ALA A 202 -2.08 -13.84 -5.47
CA ALA A 202 -2.14 -15.29 -5.65
C ALA A 202 -3.43 -15.92 -5.07
N GLY A 203 -4.15 -15.19 -4.23
CA GLY A 203 -5.42 -15.65 -3.65
C GLY A 203 -5.29 -16.27 -2.26
N SER A 204 -4.22 -15.96 -1.52
CA SER A 204 -4.10 -16.35 -0.11
C SER A 204 -5.30 -15.86 0.68
N ALA A 205 -5.98 -16.76 1.40
CA ALA A 205 -7.21 -16.43 2.09
C ALA A 205 -6.98 -15.67 3.38
N LEU A 206 -7.92 -14.77 3.70
CA LEU A 206 -8.18 -14.29 5.05
C LEU A 206 -9.67 -14.49 5.31
N THR A 207 -10.01 -15.12 6.45
CA THR A 207 -11.41 -15.45 6.75
C THR A 207 -11.92 -14.75 8.00
N SER A 208 -13.21 -14.92 8.28
CA SER A 208 -13.85 -14.36 9.47
C SER A 208 -13.28 -14.91 10.79
N THR A 209 -12.60 -16.05 10.75
CA THR A 209 -11.93 -16.62 11.94
C THR A 209 -10.53 -16.07 12.17
N ALA A 210 -10.02 -15.27 11.24
CA ALA A 210 -8.67 -14.75 11.31
C ALA A 210 -8.46 -13.82 12.51
N ARG A 211 -7.34 -14.01 13.19
CA ARG A 211 -6.72 -13.07 14.10
C ARG A 211 -5.37 -12.66 13.50
N VAL A 212 -5.19 -11.38 13.36
CA VAL A 212 -3.99 -10.80 12.77
C VAL A 212 -3.30 -9.94 13.82
N THR A 213 -2.00 -10.17 13.99
CA THR A 213 -1.14 -9.33 14.83
C THR A 213 -0.09 -8.67 13.94
N GLU A 214 0.06 -7.36 14.07
CA GLU A 214 1.05 -6.56 13.36
C GLU A 214 1.93 -5.85 14.37
N ARG A 215 3.23 -6.10 14.34
CA ARG A 215 4.21 -5.43 15.20
C ARG A 215 4.96 -4.42 14.35
N MET A 216 4.63 -3.14 14.53
CA MET A 216 5.09 -2.05 13.68
C MET A 216 6.21 -1.29 14.38
N ARG A 217 7.38 -1.21 13.76
CA ARG A 217 8.55 -0.51 14.31
C ARG A 217 9.22 0.36 13.26
N ARG A 218 9.35 1.64 13.55
CA ARG A 218 10.11 2.58 12.72
C ARG A 218 11.58 2.52 13.12
N VAL A 219 12.40 1.84 12.29
CA VAL A 219 13.80 1.56 12.63
C VAL A 219 14.73 2.75 12.40
N ASN A 220 14.36 3.64 11.48
CA ASN A 220 14.99 4.92 11.22
C ASN A 220 13.98 5.87 10.57
N PHE A 221 14.39 7.06 10.16
CA PHE A 221 13.50 8.02 9.54
C PHE A 221 12.79 7.44 8.29
N GLY A 222 13.53 6.70 7.46
CA GLY A 222 13.09 6.21 6.16
C GLY A 222 12.45 4.83 6.14
N THR A 223 12.53 4.05 7.22
CA THR A 223 12.15 2.63 7.20
C THR A 223 11.22 2.25 8.34
N LEU A 224 10.11 1.61 8.00
CA LEU A 224 9.18 0.99 8.92
C LEU A 224 9.12 -0.52 8.62
N LEU A 225 9.27 -1.35 9.65
CA LEU A 225 9.08 -2.79 9.59
C LEU A 225 7.75 -3.17 10.24
N ILE A 226 7.07 -4.14 9.64
CA ILE A 226 5.82 -4.71 10.14
C ILE A 226 5.98 -6.22 10.18
N ASP A 227 6.16 -6.77 11.37
CA ASP A 227 6.11 -8.21 11.56
C ASP A 227 4.64 -8.62 11.66
N LEU A 228 4.15 -9.23 10.59
CA LEU A 228 2.77 -9.67 10.43
C LEU A 228 2.64 -11.13 10.80
N SER A 229 1.75 -11.45 11.74
CA SER A 229 1.37 -12.81 12.11
C SER A 229 -0.11 -13.03 11.82
N VAL A 230 -0.43 -14.16 11.23
CA VAL A 230 -1.81 -14.56 10.90
C VAL A 230 -2.10 -15.91 11.56
N ASP A 231 -3.15 -15.94 12.38
CA ASP A 231 -3.77 -17.15 12.92
C ASP A 231 -5.19 -17.25 12.35
N ASP A 232 -5.37 -18.12 11.38
CA ASP A 232 -6.65 -18.35 10.71
C ASP A 232 -6.83 -19.84 10.47
N PRO A 233 -7.36 -20.59 11.44
CA PRO A 233 -7.45 -22.05 11.38
C PRO A 233 -8.37 -22.56 10.26
N LYS A 234 -9.27 -21.71 9.75
CA LYS A 234 -10.11 -22.05 8.60
C LYS A 234 -9.29 -22.05 7.30
N ALA A 235 -8.28 -21.16 7.17
CA ALA A 235 -7.47 -21.02 5.97
C ALA A 235 -6.12 -21.73 6.03
N TYR A 236 -5.54 -21.87 7.21
CA TYR A 236 -4.19 -22.40 7.42
C TYR A 236 -4.17 -23.51 8.45
N THR A 237 -3.24 -24.45 8.29
CA THR A 237 -3.06 -25.60 9.20
C THR A 237 -2.32 -25.24 10.50
N ARG A 238 -1.65 -24.08 10.52
CA ARG A 238 -0.96 -23.48 11.68
C ARG A 238 -0.79 -21.99 11.45
N PRO A 239 -0.59 -21.18 12.51
CA PRO A 239 -0.19 -19.78 12.37
C PRO A 239 1.13 -19.63 11.58
N TRP A 240 1.28 -18.48 10.93
CA TRP A 240 2.47 -18.13 10.18
C TRP A 240 2.76 -16.63 10.31
N SER A 241 4.00 -16.24 9.98
CA SER A 241 4.44 -14.84 10.06
C SER A 241 5.33 -14.48 8.88
N VAL A 242 5.31 -13.19 8.52
CA VAL A 242 6.20 -12.57 7.54
C VAL A 242 6.55 -11.17 7.99
N THR A 243 7.71 -10.66 7.55
CA THR A 243 8.08 -9.26 7.76
C THR A 243 7.82 -8.47 6.48
N LEU A 244 7.04 -7.41 6.60
CA LEU A 244 6.82 -6.42 5.56
C LEU A 244 7.67 -5.18 5.85
N ARG A 245 8.18 -4.55 4.80
CA ARG A 245 8.93 -3.30 4.91
C ARG A 245 8.20 -2.19 4.17
N GLN A 246 8.15 -1.01 4.79
CA GLN A 246 7.70 0.22 4.17
C GLN A 246 8.89 1.20 4.07
N ASP A 247 9.00 1.88 2.94
CA ASP A 247 9.92 2.98 2.74
C ASP A 247 9.15 4.30 2.79
N VAL A 248 9.71 5.30 3.49
CA VAL A 248 9.12 6.63 3.53
C VAL A 248 9.17 7.28 2.15
N VAL A 249 8.12 8.00 1.81
CA VAL A 249 8.06 8.84 0.61
C VAL A 249 8.05 10.29 1.07
N VAL A 250 8.98 11.08 0.56
CA VAL A 250 9.16 12.49 0.94
C VAL A 250 9.18 13.40 -0.29
N ASP A 251 9.02 14.69 -0.06
CA ASP A 251 9.07 15.75 -1.07
C ASP A 251 8.00 15.57 -2.17
N THR A 252 6.85 15.02 -1.78
CA THR A 252 5.64 14.89 -2.60
C THR A 252 4.39 14.84 -1.73
N GLU A 253 3.22 14.84 -2.34
CA GLU A 253 1.93 14.69 -1.66
C GLU A 253 1.16 13.49 -2.23
N MET A 254 0.25 12.96 -1.41
CA MET A 254 -0.64 11.88 -1.82
C MET A 254 -1.85 12.46 -2.56
N VAL A 255 -2.19 11.85 -3.68
CA VAL A 255 -3.43 12.13 -4.43
C VAL A 255 -4.30 10.88 -4.43
N GLU A 256 -5.61 11.05 -4.63
CA GLU A 256 -6.50 9.92 -4.79
C GLU A 256 -6.28 9.23 -6.15
N ALA A 257 -6.31 7.90 -6.14
CA ALA A 257 -6.33 7.06 -7.33
C ALA A 257 -7.65 6.30 -7.36
N ILE A 258 -8.61 6.81 -8.10
CA ILE A 258 -9.95 6.21 -8.19
C ILE A 258 -9.94 5.14 -9.27
N CYS A 259 -10.07 3.89 -8.88
CA CYS A 259 -9.94 2.72 -9.73
C CYS A 259 -10.88 2.75 -10.96
N ALA A 260 -12.09 3.25 -10.79
CA ALA A 260 -13.05 3.34 -11.88
C ALA A 260 -12.92 4.61 -12.74
N GLU A 261 -12.05 5.55 -12.36
CA GLU A 261 -11.85 6.80 -13.08
C GLU A 261 -11.05 6.54 -14.37
N ASN A 262 -11.60 6.98 -15.49
CA ASN A 262 -11.03 6.74 -16.84
C ASN A 262 -10.90 5.26 -17.22
N GLU A 263 -11.55 4.33 -16.49
CA GLU A 263 -11.54 2.92 -16.84
C GLU A 263 -12.37 2.69 -18.13
N LYS A 264 -11.68 2.35 -19.20
CA LYS A 264 -12.28 2.08 -20.51
C LYS A 264 -12.55 0.59 -20.72
N ASP A 265 -11.97 -0.27 -19.90
CA ASP A 265 -12.03 -1.72 -20.03
C ASP A 265 -13.13 -2.37 -19.18
N VAL A 266 -13.89 -1.60 -18.39
CA VAL A 266 -15.01 -2.11 -17.59
C VAL A 266 -15.97 -3.01 -18.39
N PRO A 267 -16.35 -2.69 -19.66
CA PRO A 267 -17.17 -3.60 -20.46
C PRO A 267 -16.50 -4.93 -20.77
N HIS A 268 -15.17 -4.95 -20.86
CA HIS A 268 -14.39 -6.18 -21.11
C HIS A 268 -14.20 -6.99 -19.84
N LEU A 269 -14.03 -6.33 -18.69
CA LEU A 269 -13.92 -6.97 -17.38
C LEU A 269 -15.24 -7.64 -16.95
N ASN A 270 -16.37 -7.04 -17.32
CA ASN A 270 -17.69 -7.55 -17.01
C ASN A 270 -18.27 -8.47 -18.11
N ALA A 271 -17.56 -8.67 -19.21
CA ALA A 271 -17.98 -9.62 -20.25
C ALA A 271 -17.99 -11.03 -19.63
N ALA A 272 -19.15 -11.67 -19.64
CA ALA A 272 -19.30 -13.05 -19.20
C ALA A 272 -18.28 -13.94 -19.94
N PRO A 273 -17.74 -15.00 -19.29
CA PRO A 273 -16.85 -15.93 -19.95
C PRO A 273 -17.49 -16.38 -21.25
N ARG A 274 -16.80 -16.21 -22.37
CA ARG A 274 -17.26 -16.79 -23.64
C ARG A 274 -17.40 -18.28 -23.41
N GLN A 275 -18.63 -18.76 -23.41
CA GLN A 275 -18.87 -20.21 -23.45
C GLN A 275 -18.07 -20.75 -24.63
N ALA A 276 -17.05 -21.54 -24.32
CA ALA A 276 -16.37 -22.32 -25.35
C ALA A 276 -17.41 -23.23 -26.01
N ARG A 277 -17.63 -23.01 -27.31
CA ARG A 277 -18.43 -23.91 -28.14
C ARG A 277 -17.61 -25.17 -28.47
#